data_136802d3fa099d120144b326f610864d
#
_entry.id   136802d3fa099d120144b326f610864d
#
_cell.length_a   1.000
_cell.length_b   1.000
_cell.length_c   1.000
_cell.angle_alpha   90.00
_cell.angle_beta   90.00
_cell.angle_gamma   90.00
#
_symmetry.space_group_name_H-M   'P 1'
#
loop_
_entity.id
_entity.type
_entity.pdbx_description
1 polymer ?
#
loop_
_entity_poly.entity_id
_entity_poly.type
_entity_poly.pdbx_seq_one_letter_code
_entity_poly.pdbx_strand_id
1 'polypeptide(L)'
;MNLRDALEECLRKRPFIEEALSEELINLSSLARIIKGDVAHLTGKEIKESAVVMAIRRREPRLQFKMQHKLQQFIGTLGDIIVRSNLVAYTYRKTTALPSKQAKFISYISELPSGFHSFTGGMEETTVVVSEGYTLALEKAMTGEKLIDQTNNLSSITLRLSLIHI
;
A
#
# COMPACT_ATOMS: atom_id res chain seq x y z
N MET A 1 26.50 -15.90 3.09
CA MET A 1 25.38 -16.17 2.16
C MET A 1 25.95 -16.68 0.84
N ASN A 2 25.29 -17.59 0.10
CA ASN A 2 25.78 -18.02 -1.21
C ASN A 2 25.45 -16.97 -2.29
N LEU A 3 26.08 -17.09 -3.48
CA LEU A 3 25.91 -16.13 -4.58
C LEU A 3 24.46 -16.03 -5.07
N ARG A 4 23.75 -17.16 -5.12
CA ARG A 4 22.35 -17.20 -5.57
C ARG A 4 21.45 -16.43 -4.62
N ASP A 5 21.55 -16.68 -3.33
CA ASP A 5 20.71 -16.04 -2.32
C ASP A 5 21.01 -14.53 -2.23
N ALA A 6 22.29 -14.14 -2.35
CA ALA A 6 22.70 -12.74 -2.39
C ALA A 6 22.12 -12.00 -3.60
N LEU A 7 22.14 -12.66 -4.77
CA LEU A 7 21.55 -12.11 -5.99
C LEU A 7 20.04 -11.93 -5.85
N GLU A 8 19.33 -12.94 -5.32
CA GLU A 8 17.88 -12.87 -5.08
C GLU A 8 17.53 -11.71 -4.14
N GLU A 9 18.29 -11.54 -3.07
CA GLU A 9 18.07 -10.44 -2.12
C GLU A 9 18.31 -9.06 -2.76
N CYS A 10 19.34 -8.94 -3.62
CA CYS A 10 19.62 -7.71 -4.36
C CYS A 10 18.51 -7.36 -5.35
N LEU A 11 17.97 -8.35 -6.05
CA LEU A 11 16.93 -8.14 -7.05
C LEU A 11 15.58 -7.90 -6.41
N ARG A 12 15.24 -8.58 -5.31
CA ARG A 12 14.00 -8.37 -4.55
C ARG A 12 13.79 -6.92 -4.13
N LYS A 13 14.86 -6.18 -3.86
CA LYS A 13 14.83 -4.75 -3.54
C LYS A 13 14.61 -3.85 -4.77
N ARG A 14 14.57 -4.44 -5.97
CA ARG A 14 14.51 -3.71 -7.25
C ARG A 14 13.47 -4.33 -8.19
N PRO A 15 12.16 -4.25 -7.86
CA PRO A 15 11.10 -4.96 -8.59
C PRO A 15 11.05 -4.59 -10.08
N PHE A 16 11.32 -3.34 -10.45
CA PHE A 16 11.35 -2.91 -11.86
C PHE A 16 12.48 -3.56 -12.66
N ILE A 17 13.63 -3.90 -12.02
CA ILE A 17 14.72 -4.62 -12.68
C ILE A 17 14.31 -6.07 -12.95
N GLU A 18 13.54 -6.68 -12.08
CA GLU A 18 13.04 -8.04 -12.28
C GLU A 18 12.09 -8.13 -13.48
N GLU A 19 11.20 -7.16 -13.63
CA GLU A 19 10.29 -7.06 -14.78
C GLU A 19 11.08 -6.90 -16.09
N ALA A 20 11.98 -5.92 -16.13
CA ALA A 20 12.80 -5.67 -17.31
C ALA A 20 13.78 -6.82 -17.66
N LEU A 21 14.19 -7.63 -16.67
CA LEU A 21 14.93 -8.89 -16.90
C LEU A 21 14.05 -9.96 -17.54
N SER A 22 12.79 -10.07 -17.10
CA SER A 22 11.84 -11.05 -17.64
C SER A 22 11.45 -10.76 -19.09
N GLU A 23 11.49 -9.49 -19.48
CA GLU A 23 11.22 -9.01 -20.83
C GLU A 23 12.50 -8.88 -21.70
N GLU A 24 13.66 -9.29 -21.18
CA GLU A 24 14.96 -9.21 -21.85
C GLU A 24 15.38 -7.76 -22.23
N LEU A 25 14.84 -6.76 -21.56
CA LEU A 25 15.11 -5.34 -21.85
C LEU A 25 16.43 -4.84 -21.24
N ILE A 26 17.08 -5.62 -20.37
CA ILE A 26 18.29 -5.20 -19.65
C ILE A 26 19.52 -5.96 -20.17
N ASN A 27 20.59 -5.17 -20.41
CA ASN A 27 21.91 -5.75 -20.64
C ASN A 27 22.45 -6.36 -19.34
N LEU A 28 22.62 -7.70 -19.32
CA LEU A 28 23.02 -8.45 -18.14
C LEU A 28 24.41 -8.06 -17.61
N SER A 29 25.35 -7.69 -18.49
CA SER A 29 26.68 -7.25 -18.06
C SER A 29 26.63 -5.89 -17.38
N SER A 30 25.82 -4.98 -17.88
CA SER A 30 25.61 -3.67 -17.25
C SER A 30 24.95 -3.81 -15.88
N LEU A 31 23.94 -4.65 -15.78
CA LEU A 31 23.29 -4.95 -14.51
C LEU A 31 24.26 -5.60 -13.51
N ALA A 32 25.03 -6.61 -13.96
CA ALA A 32 26.00 -7.30 -13.11
C ALA A 32 27.04 -6.33 -12.54
N ARG A 33 27.48 -5.35 -13.32
CA ARG A 33 28.43 -4.31 -12.89
C ARG A 33 27.84 -3.45 -11.79
N ILE A 34 26.57 -3.07 -11.90
CA ILE A 34 25.85 -2.24 -10.93
C ILE A 34 25.69 -2.99 -9.60
N ILE A 35 25.24 -4.25 -9.64
CA ILE A 35 24.90 -5.00 -8.42
C ILE A 35 26.05 -5.79 -7.81
N LYS A 36 27.18 -5.90 -8.51
CA LYS A 36 28.37 -6.66 -8.04
C LYS A 36 28.80 -6.26 -6.63
N GLY A 37 28.82 -4.96 -6.33
CA GLY A 37 29.21 -4.44 -5.02
C GLY A 37 28.29 -4.93 -3.90
N ASP A 38 26.97 -4.86 -4.11
CA ASP A 38 25.97 -5.29 -3.15
C ASP A 38 26.06 -6.81 -2.92
N VAL A 39 26.23 -7.58 -4.02
CA VAL A 39 26.37 -9.04 -3.95
C VAL A 39 27.66 -9.44 -3.23
N ALA A 40 28.78 -8.77 -3.49
CA ALA A 40 30.05 -9.01 -2.79
C ALA A 40 29.91 -8.73 -1.28
N HIS A 41 29.26 -7.62 -0.93
CA HIS A 41 28.99 -7.28 0.47
C HIS A 41 28.15 -8.34 1.18
N LEU A 42 27.06 -8.82 0.55
CA LEU A 42 26.17 -9.85 1.12
C LEU A 42 26.84 -11.23 1.24
N THR A 43 27.73 -11.57 0.32
CA THR A 43 28.44 -12.86 0.35
C THR A 43 29.70 -12.85 1.23
N GLY A 44 30.23 -11.66 1.54
CA GLY A 44 31.52 -11.49 2.23
C GLY A 44 32.72 -11.95 1.41
N LYS A 45 32.57 -12.02 0.07
CA LYS A 45 33.62 -12.52 -0.86
C LYS A 45 33.77 -11.60 -2.05
N GLU A 46 34.97 -11.53 -2.60
CA GLU A 46 35.19 -10.89 -3.90
C GLU A 46 34.55 -11.74 -5.01
N ILE A 47 33.70 -11.12 -5.83
CA ILE A 47 32.96 -11.80 -6.89
C ILE A 47 33.28 -11.18 -8.23
N LYS A 48 33.59 -12.06 -9.24
CA LYS A 48 33.81 -11.61 -10.61
C LYS A 48 32.47 -11.22 -11.28
N GLU A 49 32.50 -10.19 -12.12
CA GLU A 49 31.32 -9.73 -12.87
C GLU A 49 30.71 -10.87 -13.70
N SER A 50 31.58 -11.69 -14.36
CA SER A 50 31.13 -12.86 -15.13
C SER A 50 30.35 -13.89 -14.30
N ALA A 51 30.70 -14.06 -13.03
CA ALA A 51 29.97 -14.97 -12.14
C ALA A 51 28.57 -14.43 -11.82
N VAL A 52 28.41 -13.10 -11.64
CA VAL A 52 27.10 -12.46 -11.45
C VAL A 52 26.26 -12.59 -12.71
N VAL A 53 26.82 -12.33 -13.91
CA VAL A 53 26.14 -12.51 -15.20
C VAL A 53 25.60 -13.92 -15.33
N MET A 54 26.46 -14.92 -15.05
CA MET A 54 26.08 -16.35 -15.15
C MET A 54 25.00 -16.72 -14.11
N ALA A 55 25.06 -16.12 -12.92
CA ALA A 55 24.05 -16.34 -11.89
C ALA A 55 22.68 -15.75 -12.31
N ILE A 56 22.67 -14.56 -12.92
CA ILE A 56 21.46 -13.97 -13.47
C ILE A 56 20.87 -14.83 -14.58
N ARG A 57 21.71 -15.30 -15.54
CA ARG A 57 21.26 -16.18 -16.64
C ARG A 57 20.67 -17.51 -16.18
N ARG A 58 21.21 -18.07 -15.10
CA ARG A 58 20.71 -19.34 -14.52
C ARG A 58 19.45 -19.18 -13.68
N ARG A 59 19.06 -17.95 -13.40
CA ARG A 59 17.82 -17.67 -12.69
C ARG A 59 16.64 -18.06 -13.56
N GLU A 60 15.78 -18.92 -13.04
CA GLU A 60 14.55 -19.27 -13.76
C GLU A 60 13.54 -18.12 -13.68
N PRO A 61 13.15 -17.49 -14.79
CA PRO A 61 12.14 -16.41 -14.79
C PRO A 61 10.73 -16.89 -14.39
N ARG A 62 10.56 -18.20 -14.22
CA ARG A 62 9.25 -18.88 -14.18
C ARG A 62 8.34 -18.56 -13.01
N LEU A 63 8.86 -18.10 -11.89
CA LEU A 63 8.00 -17.85 -10.71
C LEU A 63 7.26 -16.51 -10.80
N GLN A 64 7.83 -15.49 -11.44
CA GLN A 64 7.22 -14.16 -11.52
C GLN A 64 6.12 -14.07 -12.58
N PHE A 65 6.31 -14.70 -13.74
CA PHE A 65 5.24 -14.77 -14.76
C PHE A 65 3.97 -15.42 -14.20
N LYS A 66 4.12 -16.49 -13.41
CA LYS A 66 2.99 -17.14 -12.74
C LYS A 66 2.33 -16.22 -11.69
N MET A 67 3.11 -15.37 -11.02
CA MET A 67 2.59 -14.47 -9.99
C MET A 67 1.92 -13.24 -10.59
N GLN A 68 2.48 -12.64 -11.63
CA GLN A 68 1.84 -11.56 -12.40
C GLN A 68 0.53 -12.01 -13.04
N HIS A 69 0.55 -13.18 -13.70
CA HIS A 69 -0.68 -13.73 -14.31
C HIS A 69 -1.75 -14.05 -13.26
N LYS A 70 -1.37 -14.62 -12.11
CA LYS A 70 -2.29 -14.82 -10.98
C LYS A 70 -2.78 -13.50 -10.39
N LEU A 71 -1.91 -12.48 -10.29
CA LEU A 71 -2.28 -11.17 -9.80
C LEU A 71 -3.24 -10.47 -10.76
N GLN A 72 -2.99 -10.54 -12.08
CA GLN A 72 -3.90 -10.02 -13.10
C GLN A 72 -5.26 -10.74 -13.09
N GLN A 73 -5.27 -12.07 -12.97
CA GLN A 73 -6.50 -12.82 -12.79
C GLN A 73 -7.23 -12.44 -11.50
N PHE A 74 -6.50 -12.30 -10.40
CA PHE A 74 -7.05 -11.86 -9.11
C PHE A 74 -7.64 -10.46 -9.19
N ILE A 75 -6.91 -9.50 -9.81
CA ILE A 75 -7.41 -8.13 -10.03
C ILE A 75 -8.67 -8.15 -10.89
N GLY A 76 -8.74 -9.02 -11.91
CA GLY A 76 -9.93 -9.20 -12.75
C GLY A 76 -11.14 -9.79 -12.00
N THR A 77 -10.93 -10.45 -10.87
CA THR A 77 -11.99 -10.95 -9.98
C THR A 77 -12.36 -9.98 -8.86
N LEU A 78 -11.56 -8.91 -8.67
CA LEU A 78 -11.94 -7.84 -7.75
C LEU A 78 -13.17 -7.14 -8.33
N GLY A 79 -14.14 -6.88 -7.47
CA GLY A 79 -15.27 -6.03 -7.83
C GLY A 79 -14.85 -4.56 -8.02
N ASP A 80 -15.76 -3.65 -7.79
CA ASP A 80 -15.50 -2.22 -7.98
C ASP A 80 -14.31 -1.73 -7.15
N ILE A 81 -13.42 -0.99 -7.81
CA ILE A 81 -12.35 -0.23 -7.16
C ILE A 81 -12.80 1.22 -7.07
N ILE A 82 -12.95 1.72 -5.87
CA ILE A 82 -13.34 3.10 -5.63
C ILE A 82 -12.16 3.85 -5.04
N VAL A 83 -11.71 4.88 -5.74
CA VAL A 83 -10.67 5.81 -5.25
C VAL A 83 -11.36 7.10 -4.81
N ARG A 84 -11.02 7.57 -3.62
CA ARG A 84 -11.49 8.85 -3.07
C ARG A 84 -10.28 9.67 -2.67
N SER A 85 -10.30 10.93 -3.03
CA SER A 85 -9.27 11.93 -2.64
C SER A 85 -9.89 13.02 -1.76
N ASN A 86 -9.05 13.91 -1.27
CA ASN A 86 -9.46 15.04 -0.42
C ASN A 86 -10.21 14.58 0.84
N LEU A 87 -9.60 13.60 1.53
CA LEU A 87 -10.09 13.11 2.79
C LEU A 87 -9.28 13.71 3.95
N VAL A 88 -9.94 13.88 5.07
CA VAL A 88 -9.35 14.32 6.34
C VAL A 88 -9.66 13.29 7.42
N ALA A 89 -8.64 12.87 8.16
CA ALA A 89 -8.79 11.99 9.31
C ALA A 89 -8.65 12.81 10.60
N TYR A 90 -9.56 12.57 11.53
CA TYR A 90 -9.56 13.13 12.87
C TYR A 90 -9.55 12.00 13.89
N THR A 91 -8.63 12.03 14.83
CA THR A 91 -8.59 11.06 15.92
C THR A 91 -8.95 11.73 17.23
N TYR A 92 -10.02 11.27 17.85
CA TYR A 92 -10.54 11.77 19.12
C TYR A 92 -10.30 10.73 20.23
N ARG A 93 -10.10 11.24 21.46
CA ARG A 93 -10.12 10.37 22.64
C ARG A 93 -11.53 9.82 22.83
N LYS A 94 -11.65 8.52 23.08
CA LYS A 94 -12.94 7.87 23.29
C LYS A 94 -13.61 8.37 24.58
N THR A 95 -14.84 8.81 24.46
CA THR A 95 -15.70 9.26 25.56
C THR A 95 -17.08 8.61 25.43
N THR A 96 -17.86 8.63 26.51
CA THR A 96 -19.26 8.16 26.50
C THR A 96 -20.18 9.06 25.66
N ALA A 97 -19.76 10.30 25.40
CA ALA A 97 -20.50 11.26 24.58
C ALA A 97 -20.32 11.05 23.07
N LEU A 98 -19.24 10.40 22.63
CA LEU A 98 -18.93 10.23 21.21
C LEU A 98 -20.07 9.63 20.37
N PRO A 99 -20.80 8.58 20.79
CA PRO A 99 -21.91 8.05 20.00
C PRO A 99 -23.01 9.08 19.70
N SER A 100 -23.32 9.92 20.66
CA SER A 100 -24.33 11.00 20.46
C SER A 100 -23.80 12.08 19.52
N LYS A 101 -22.50 12.38 19.55
CA LYS A 101 -21.85 13.33 18.66
C LYS A 101 -21.79 12.79 17.23
N GLN A 102 -21.51 11.48 17.06
CA GLN A 102 -21.60 10.82 15.77
C GLN A 102 -23.01 10.91 15.16
N ALA A 103 -24.03 10.66 15.95
CA ALA A 103 -25.41 10.81 15.50
C ALA A 103 -25.74 12.25 15.04
N LYS A 104 -25.26 13.26 15.76
CA LYS A 104 -25.37 14.67 15.34
C LYS A 104 -24.66 14.95 14.04
N PHE A 105 -23.43 14.44 13.88
CA PHE A 105 -22.68 14.58 12.64
C PHE A 105 -23.45 13.98 11.45
N ILE A 106 -23.99 12.78 11.59
CA ILE A 106 -24.77 12.13 10.54
C ILE A 106 -26.00 12.99 10.18
N SER A 107 -26.68 13.56 11.16
CA SER A 107 -27.80 14.50 10.95
C SER A 107 -27.34 15.74 10.14
N TYR A 108 -26.18 16.30 10.44
CA TYR A 108 -25.67 17.48 9.72
C TYR A 108 -25.31 17.19 8.27
N ILE A 109 -24.74 16.02 7.97
CA ILE A 109 -24.34 15.67 6.61
C ILE A 109 -25.51 15.16 5.76
N SER A 110 -26.65 14.81 6.34
CA SER A 110 -27.82 14.33 5.58
C SER A 110 -28.37 15.37 4.60
N GLU A 111 -28.14 16.64 4.85
CA GLU A 111 -28.54 17.76 4.00
C GLU A 111 -27.44 18.22 3.03
N LEU A 112 -26.24 17.65 3.12
CA LEU A 112 -25.09 17.99 2.28
C LEU A 112 -24.99 17.07 1.06
N PRO A 113 -24.29 17.51 -0.01
CA PRO A 113 -23.98 16.63 -1.14
C PRO A 113 -23.30 15.35 -0.68
N SER A 114 -23.55 14.25 -1.38
CA SER A 114 -22.99 12.94 -1.04
C SER A 114 -21.46 12.99 -0.93
N GLY A 115 -20.94 12.58 0.21
CA GLY A 115 -19.51 12.50 0.51
C GLY A 115 -19.20 11.25 1.32
N PHE A 116 -17.91 11.03 1.55
CA PHE A 116 -17.43 9.88 2.31
C PHE A 116 -17.35 10.22 3.80
N HIS A 117 -17.75 9.28 4.63
CA HIS A 117 -17.46 9.28 6.05
C HIS A 117 -17.26 7.85 6.56
N SER A 118 -16.42 7.69 7.54
CA SER A 118 -16.13 6.42 8.21
C SER A 118 -15.79 6.68 9.67
N PHE A 119 -16.27 5.82 10.56
CA PHE A 119 -15.91 5.82 11.98
C PHE A 119 -15.23 4.51 12.33
N THR A 120 -14.05 4.59 12.91
CA THR A 120 -13.31 3.43 13.40
C THR A 120 -13.03 3.58 14.87
N GLY A 121 -13.67 2.75 15.71
CA GLY A 121 -13.52 2.76 17.16
C GLY A 121 -12.44 1.81 17.63
N GLY A 122 -11.40 2.33 18.28
CA GLY A 122 -10.44 1.56 19.07
C GLY A 122 -10.87 1.42 20.54
N MET A 123 -9.93 0.95 21.38
CA MET A 123 -10.19 0.84 22.84
C MET A 123 -10.25 2.23 23.50
N GLU A 124 -9.31 3.12 23.20
CA GLU A 124 -9.17 4.44 23.82
C GLU A 124 -9.42 5.60 22.87
N GLU A 125 -9.48 5.35 21.57
CA GLU A 125 -9.56 6.35 20.53
C GLU A 125 -10.62 6.00 19.49
N THR A 126 -11.09 7.02 18.80
CA THR A 126 -11.97 6.88 17.64
C THR A 126 -11.44 7.75 16.52
N THR A 127 -11.18 7.13 15.37
CA THR A 127 -10.78 7.84 14.15
C THR A 127 -11.99 8.03 13.25
N VAL A 128 -12.17 9.26 12.79
CA VAL A 128 -13.23 9.65 11.86
C VAL A 128 -12.54 10.13 10.57
N VAL A 129 -12.83 9.49 9.46
CA VAL A 129 -12.34 9.91 8.15
C VAL A 129 -13.52 10.48 7.36
N VAL A 130 -13.36 11.69 6.86
CA VAL A 130 -14.44 12.40 6.13
C VAL A 130 -13.92 13.05 4.85
N SER A 131 -14.80 13.23 3.87
CA SER A 131 -14.53 14.13 2.76
C SER A 131 -14.32 15.57 3.27
N GLU A 132 -13.44 16.33 2.63
CA GLU A 132 -13.10 17.71 3.02
C GLU A 132 -14.35 18.59 3.18
N GLY A 133 -15.37 18.40 2.34
CA GLY A 133 -16.64 19.12 2.44
C GLY A 133 -17.45 18.85 3.72
N TYR A 134 -17.07 17.82 4.50
CA TYR A 134 -17.75 17.48 5.76
C TYR A 134 -17.00 17.94 7.02
N THR A 135 -15.83 18.54 6.87
CA THR A 135 -14.98 18.96 8.01
C THR A 135 -15.69 19.91 8.96
N LEU A 136 -16.33 20.94 8.45
CA LEU A 136 -17.07 21.91 9.27
C LEU A 136 -18.24 21.27 10.05
N ALA A 137 -18.94 20.33 9.41
CA ALA A 137 -20.04 19.61 10.06
C ALA A 137 -19.50 18.70 11.17
N LEU A 138 -18.34 18.05 10.94
CA LEU A 138 -17.68 17.20 11.92
C LEU A 138 -17.19 18.02 13.12
N GLU A 139 -16.48 19.12 12.90
CA GLU A 139 -15.95 19.98 13.94
C GLU A 139 -17.09 20.55 14.82
N LYS A 140 -18.19 20.98 14.19
CA LYS A 140 -19.38 21.42 14.90
C LYS A 140 -19.99 20.31 15.77
N ALA A 141 -20.08 19.09 15.22
CA ALA A 141 -20.65 17.95 15.96
C ALA A 141 -19.74 17.51 17.12
N MET A 142 -18.42 17.54 16.93
CA MET A 142 -17.41 17.07 17.89
C MET A 142 -16.96 18.16 18.87
N THR A 143 -17.65 19.30 18.89
CA THR A 143 -17.34 20.39 19.84
C THR A 143 -17.25 19.86 21.27
N GLY A 144 -16.15 20.16 21.97
CA GLY A 144 -15.89 19.72 23.35
C GLY A 144 -15.22 18.35 23.48
N GLU A 145 -15.05 17.59 22.40
CA GLU A 145 -14.28 16.37 22.42
C GLU A 145 -12.78 16.65 22.26
N LYS A 146 -11.96 15.81 22.89
CA LYS A 146 -10.49 15.96 22.81
C LYS A 146 -9.97 15.40 21.50
N LEU A 147 -9.59 16.28 20.59
CA LEU A 147 -8.84 15.94 19.39
C LEU A 147 -7.41 15.53 19.77
N ILE A 148 -6.94 14.39 19.28
CA ILE A 148 -5.58 13.85 19.48
C ILE A 148 -4.72 14.15 18.26
N ASP A 149 -5.27 13.89 17.06
CA ASP A 149 -4.55 14.06 15.79
C ASP A 149 -5.49 14.45 14.66
N GLN A 150 -4.96 15.16 13.68
CA GLN A 150 -5.62 15.51 12.44
C GLN A 150 -4.66 15.38 11.26
N THR A 151 -5.03 14.58 10.27
CA THR A 151 -4.24 14.39 9.05
C THR A 151 -5.08 14.78 7.83
N ASN A 152 -4.57 15.73 7.04
CA ASN A 152 -5.22 16.25 5.84
C ASN A 152 -4.68 15.60 4.55
N ASN A 153 -5.33 15.88 3.42
CA ASN A 153 -4.91 15.45 2.07
C ASN A 153 -4.75 13.93 1.93
N LEU A 154 -5.62 13.17 2.57
CA LEU A 154 -5.63 11.73 2.46
C LEU A 154 -6.39 11.26 1.21
N SER A 155 -6.00 10.11 0.72
CA SER A 155 -6.74 9.36 -0.29
C SER A 155 -7.05 7.96 0.22
N SER A 156 -8.19 7.40 -0.17
CA SER A 156 -8.55 6.02 0.14
C SER A 156 -8.78 5.21 -1.12
N ILE A 157 -8.44 3.94 -1.05
CA ILE A 157 -8.78 2.93 -2.06
C ILE A 157 -9.65 1.90 -1.37
N THR A 158 -10.87 1.75 -1.86
CA THR A 158 -11.80 0.73 -1.38
C THR A 158 -11.93 -0.35 -2.44
N LEU A 159 -11.69 -1.60 -2.05
CA LEU A 159 -11.83 -2.77 -2.91
C LEU A 159 -13.08 -3.54 -2.48
N ARG A 160 -13.99 -3.79 -3.42
CA ARG A 160 -15.10 -4.69 -3.19
C ARG A 160 -14.68 -6.10 -3.57
N LEU A 161 -14.42 -6.93 -2.57
CA LEU A 161 -14.15 -8.34 -2.80
C LEU A 161 -15.51 -9.05 -3.05
N SER A 162 -15.68 -9.62 -4.24
CA SER A 162 -16.78 -10.55 -4.46
C SER A 162 -16.45 -11.83 -3.70
N LEU A 163 -17.24 -12.17 -2.71
CA LEU A 163 -17.22 -13.49 -2.09
C LEU A 163 -17.74 -14.49 -3.15
N ILE A 164 -16.81 -15.14 -3.84
CA ILE A 164 -17.15 -16.34 -4.61
C ILE A 164 -17.49 -17.39 -3.56
N HIS A 165 -18.75 -17.77 -3.46
CA HIS A 165 -19.14 -18.94 -2.71
C HIS A 165 -18.39 -20.15 -3.26
N ILE A 166 -17.47 -20.69 -2.45
CA ILE A 166 -16.86 -21.99 -2.68
C ILE A 166 -17.91 -23.05 -2.35
#